data_ff17217694543ed8eca6d290474ff6bf
#
_entry.id   ff17217694543ed8eca6d290474ff6bf
#
_cell.length_a   1.000
_cell.length_b   1.000
_cell.length_c   1.000
_cell.angle_alpha   90.00
_cell.angle_beta   90.00
_cell.angle_gamma   90.00
#
_symmetry.space_group_name_H-M   'P 1'
#
loop_
_entity.id
_entity.type
_entity.pdbx_description
1 polymer ?
#
loop_
_entity_poly.entity_id
_entity_poly.type
_entity_poly.pdbx_seq_one_letter_code
_entity_poly.pdbx_strand_id
1 'polypeptide(L)'
;MSSPFREAIFRQPENLRAAAAAFREAIGEVDIGALCGGTIVLSGIGASASALIPAMVALRASGRRAFAVSAPELRVDGAARLGDAFVLVSQSGASAETVDALRYIEGAPVVAISAKGDSPLAQAADVWLPLGPLPDTPVATLSYTATLQALGMLCDALLGTASEWDRVQELAADVLERTDPVVERIAAKFAEVRSLDAVGGGPAHASAAETALLAREGLRLAATGMETREYLHGPLEAVAPGFGAIVFGRDRERALAAEMASFGAVVALLTDTGAGDVGGVDVIDLPEVPWLAAPVLQILPVQLLVEHTARLRGLTIGELRRQQHDTKVA
;
A
#
# COMPACT_ATOMS: atom_id res chain seq x y z
N MET A 1 -5.35 -20.96 -17.70
CA MET A 1 -5.98 -20.90 -16.36
C MET A 1 -5.54 -19.61 -15.70
N SER A 2 -6.42 -18.94 -14.99
CA SER A 2 -6.10 -17.75 -14.19
C SER A 2 -5.14 -18.13 -13.06
N SER A 3 -4.16 -17.27 -12.74
CA SER A 3 -3.27 -17.48 -11.59
C SER A 3 -4.00 -17.13 -10.28
N PRO A 4 -3.66 -17.74 -9.14
CA PRO A 4 -4.23 -17.34 -7.84
C PRO A 4 -4.04 -15.84 -7.54
N PHE A 5 -2.91 -15.27 -7.96
CA PHE A 5 -2.62 -13.84 -7.80
C PHE A 5 -3.61 -12.98 -8.62
N ARG A 6 -3.87 -13.36 -9.89
CA ARG A 6 -4.86 -12.66 -10.73
C ARG A 6 -6.29 -12.79 -10.16
N GLU A 7 -6.66 -13.96 -9.67
CA GLU A 7 -7.97 -14.15 -9.03
C GLU A 7 -8.13 -13.27 -7.81
N ALA A 8 -7.09 -13.15 -6.97
CA ALA A 8 -7.08 -12.28 -5.82
C ALA A 8 -7.24 -10.80 -6.23
N ILE A 9 -6.57 -10.35 -7.33
CA ILE A 9 -6.72 -8.98 -7.83
C ILE A 9 -8.19 -8.67 -8.15
N PHE A 10 -8.88 -9.54 -8.89
CA PHE A 10 -10.28 -9.30 -9.29
C PHE A 10 -11.29 -9.51 -8.15
N ARG A 11 -10.92 -10.12 -7.03
CA ARG A 11 -11.76 -10.24 -5.83
C ARG A 11 -11.65 -9.04 -4.89
N GLN A 12 -10.78 -8.08 -5.14
CA GLN A 12 -10.59 -6.91 -4.27
C GLN A 12 -11.88 -6.08 -4.08
N PRO A 13 -12.71 -5.80 -5.10
CA PRO A 13 -13.95 -5.04 -4.89
C PRO A 13 -14.93 -5.72 -3.92
N GLU A 14 -15.03 -7.06 -3.96
CA GLU A 14 -15.83 -7.86 -3.02
C GLU A 14 -15.23 -7.79 -1.61
N ASN A 15 -13.92 -8.00 -1.50
CA ASN A 15 -13.22 -7.97 -0.21
C ASN A 15 -13.30 -6.58 0.45
N LEU A 16 -13.14 -5.50 -0.30
CA LEU A 16 -13.22 -4.14 0.21
C LEU A 16 -14.59 -3.83 0.80
N ARG A 17 -15.69 -4.28 0.15
CA ARG A 17 -17.05 -4.11 0.68
C ARG A 17 -17.23 -4.88 1.99
N ALA A 18 -16.83 -6.15 2.02
CA ALA A 18 -16.97 -6.99 3.20
C ALA A 18 -16.09 -6.48 4.36
N ALA A 19 -14.86 -6.07 4.06
CA ALA A 19 -13.93 -5.49 5.04
C ALA A 19 -14.47 -4.18 5.64
N ALA A 20 -15.01 -3.28 4.79
CA ALA A 20 -15.58 -2.02 5.27
C ALA A 20 -16.79 -2.23 6.19
N ALA A 21 -17.66 -3.19 5.89
CA ALA A 21 -18.79 -3.51 6.73
C ALA A 21 -18.36 -4.00 8.13
N ALA A 22 -17.45 -4.97 8.17
CA ALA A 22 -16.90 -5.50 9.41
C ALA A 22 -16.13 -4.43 10.22
N PHE A 23 -15.37 -3.57 9.53
CA PHE A 23 -14.61 -2.50 10.15
C PHE A 23 -15.54 -1.43 10.78
N ARG A 24 -16.61 -1.03 10.06
CA ARG A 24 -17.59 -0.06 10.59
C ARG A 24 -18.29 -0.59 11.84
N GLU A 25 -18.64 -1.87 11.88
CA GLU A 25 -19.21 -2.51 13.05
C GLU A 25 -18.23 -2.44 14.23
N ALA A 26 -17.00 -2.93 14.05
CA ALA A 26 -15.98 -2.96 15.09
C ALA A 26 -15.60 -1.58 15.63
N ILE A 27 -15.39 -0.59 14.75
CA ILE A 27 -14.97 0.76 15.17
C ILE A 27 -16.13 1.53 15.83
N GLY A 28 -17.38 1.21 15.48
CA GLY A 28 -18.58 1.82 16.09
C GLY A 28 -18.79 1.45 17.55
N GLU A 29 -18.17 0.37 18.03
CA GLU A 29 -18.25 -0.09 19.42
C GLU A 29 -17.16 0.52 20.32
N VAL A 30 -16.24 1.33 19.74
CA VAL A 30 -15.05 1.86 20.42
C VAL A 30 -15.03 3.38 20.41
N ASP A 31 -14.76 4.00 21.55
CA ASP A 31 -14.37 5.42 21.57
C ASP A 31 -12.91 5.58 21.09
N ILE A 32 -12.75 5.48 19.77
CA ILE A 32 -11.43 5.54 19.14
C ILE A 32 -10.77 6.91 19.36
N GLY A 33 -11.55 7.97 19.54
CA GLY A 33 -11.06 9.32 19.80
C GLY A 33 -10.39 9.42 21.18
N ALA A 34 -10.97 8.79 22.19
CA ALA A 34 -10.38 8.70 23.53
C ALA A 34 -9.16 7.77 23.54
N LEU A 35 -9.23 6.62 22.87
CA LEU A 35 -8.14 5.64 22.81
C LEU A 35 -6.90 6.20 22.08
N CYS A 36 -7.10 6.90 20.97
CA CYS A 36 -6.03 7.47 20.13
C CYS A 36 -5.84 8.99 20.37
N GLY A 37 -6.00 9.44 21.60
CA GLY A 37 -5.62 10.82 21.98
C GLY A 37 -4.11 11.06 21.90
N GLY A 38 -3.70 12.31 21.71
CA GLY A 38 -2.28 12.67 21.70
C GLY A 38 -1.50 12.27 20.45
N THR A 39 -0.30 11.75 20.64
CA THR A 39 0.61 11.31 19.57
C THR A 39 0.29 9.86 19.17
N ILE A 40 0.03 9.62 17.89
CA ILE A 40 -0.28 8.28 17.36
C ILE A 40 0.92 7.71 16.63
N VAL A 41 1.35 6.51 17.02
CA VAL A 41 2.38 5.74 16.32
C VAL A 41 1.71 4.64 15.51
N LEU A 42 1.85 4.71 14.19
CA LEU A 42 1.41 3.67 13.25
C LEU A 42 2.59 2.75 12.97
N SER A 43 2.41 1.43 13.02
CA SER A 43 3.51 0.50 12.79
C SER A 43 3.07 -0.76 12.06
N GLY A 44 3.96 -1.28 11.23
CA GLY A 44 3.80 -2.49 10.44
C GLY A 44 5.11 -2.85 9.75
N ILE A 45 5.08 -3.88 8.91
CA ILE A 45 6.25 -4.32 8.14
C ILE A 45 5.84 -4.72 6.72
N GLY A 46 6.73 -4.53 5.73
CA GLY A 46 6.45 -4.83 4.31
C GLY A 46 5.27 -4.02 3.75
N ALA A 47 4.33 -4.67 3.06
CA ALA A 47 3.12 -4.05 2.52
C ALA A 47 2.31 -3.28 3.58
N SER A 48 2.26 -3.80 4.83
CA SER A 48 1.60 -3.10 5.93
C SER A 48 2.29 -1.77 6.26
N ALA A 49 3.63 -1.70 6.22
CA ALA A 49 4.35 -0.45 6.45
C ALA A 49 4.09 0.58 5.34
N SER A 50 4.06 0.14 4.07
CA SER A 50 3.69 1.02 2.95
C SER A 50 2.30 1.61 3.12
N ALA A 51 1.33 0.82 3.58
CA ALA A 51 -0.06 1.24 3.77
C ALA A 51 -0.26 2.27 4.89
N LEU A 52 0.70 2.45 5.80
CA LEU A 52 0.62 3.46 6.89
C LEU A 52 0.74 4.89 6.37
N ILE A 53 1.40 5.10 5.24
CA ILE A 53 1.79 6.43 4.74
C ILE A 53 0.59 7.36 4.53
N PRO A 54 -0.50 6.98 3.85
CA PRO A 54 -1.65 7.86 3.65
C PRO A 54 -2.31 8.29 4.97
N ALA A 55 -2.45 7.36 5.91
CA ALA A 55 -3.02 7.64 7.23
C ALA A 55 -2.13 8.61 8.03
N MET A 56 -0.81 8.39 8.03
CA MET A 56 0.12 9.31 8.67
C MET A 56 0.02 10.72 8.06
N VAL A 57 -0.05 10.84 6.73
CA VAL A 57 -0.18 12.13 6.04
C VAL A 57 -1.51 12.80 6.41
N ALA A 58 -2.62 12.05 6.45
CA ALA A 58 -3.93 12.57 6.83
C ALA A 58 -3.96 13.13 8.26
N LEU A 59 -3.45 12.36 9.21
CA LEU A 59 -3.36 12.78 10.60
C LEU A 59 -2.50 14.05 10.77
N ARG A 60 -1.34 14.10 10.11
CA ARG A 60 -0.46 15.28 10.13
C ARG A 60 -1.10 16.50 9.46
N ALA A 61 -1.76 16.33 8.33
CA ALA A 61 -2.46 17.42 7.64
C ALA A 61 -3.58 18.03 8.48
N SER A 62 -4.18 17.25 9.39
CA SER A 62 -5.18 17.71 10.34
C SER A 62 -4.59 18.35 11.62
N GLY A 63 -3.25 18.45 11.72
CA GLY A 63 -2.55 18.98 12.90
C GLY A 63 -2.30 17.96 14.01
N ARG A 64 -2.64 16.67 13.82
CA ARG A 64 -2.31 15.63 14.79
C ARG A 64 -0.86 15.20 14.70
N ARG A 65 -0.26 14.88 15.83
CA ARG A 65 1.08 14.26 15.88
C ARG A 65 0.95 12.79 15.54
N ALA A 66 1.49 12.39 14.38
CA ALA A 66 1.47 11.00 13.93
C ALA A 66 2.80 10.61 13.28
N PHE A 67 3.25 9.39 13.54
CA PHE A 67 4.48 8.81 13.00
C PHE A 67 4.17 7.43 12.44
N ALA A 68 4.74 7.11 11.28
CA ALA A 68 4.80 5.75 10.76
C ALA A 68 6.23 5.25 10.97
N VAL A 69 6.36 4.14 11.68
CA VAL A 69 7.64 3.49 11.96
C VAL A 69 7.55 2.00 11.60
N SER A 70 8.64 1.44 11.13
CA SER A 70 8.70 -0.01 10.90
C SER A 70 8.64 -0.78 12.21
N ALA A 71 7.98 -1.93 12.26
CA ALA A 71 7.83 -2.70 13.49
C ALA A 71 9.17 -3.06 14.19
N PRO A 72 10.26 -3.38 13.46
CA PRO A 72 11.57 -3.56 14.09
C PRO A 72 12.11 -2.35 14.85
N GLU A 73 11.73 -1.12 14.44
CA GLU A 73 12.18 0.12 15.10
C GLU A 73 11.53 0.33 16.48
N LEU A 74 10.39 -0.32 16.74
CA LEU A 74 9.75 -0.31 18.06
C LEU A 74 10.40 -1.28 19.05
N ARG A 75 11.32 -2.14 18.60
CA ARG A 75 11.99 -3.14 19.45
C ARG A 75 13.19 -2.55 20.22
N VAL A 76 12.93 -1.43 20.86
CA VAL A 76 13.96 -0.68 21.65
C VAL A 76 13.38 -0.23 22.98
N ASP A 77 14.20 -0.25 24.02
CA ASP A 77 13.79 0.25 25.33
C ASP A 77 13.33 1.71 25.25
N GLY A 78 12.16 1.97 25.78
CA GLY A 78 11.55 3.31 25.76
C GLY A 78 10.69 3.59 24.55
N ALA A 79 10.42 2.64 23.67
CA ALA A 79 9.51 2.79 22.53
C ALA A 79 8.10 3.27 22.96
N ALA A 80 7.62 2.87 24.14
CA ALA A 80 6.36 3.33 24.71
C ALA A 80 6.28 4.87 24.86
N ARG A 81 7.41 5.57 24.92
CA ARG A 81 7.45 7.04 25.00
C ARG A 81 7.39 7.76 23.65
N LEU A 82 7.38 6.99 22.54
CA LEU A 82 7.27 7.56 21.19
C LEU A 82 5.86 8.04 20.88
N GLY A 83 4.85 7.51 21.55
CA GLY A 83 3.44 7.87 21.32
C GLY A 83 2.56 7.68 22.54
N ASP A 84 1.39 8.29 22.47
CA ASP A 84 0.34 8.16 23.48
C ASP A 84 -0.62 6.99 23.11
N ALA A 85 -0.59 6.53 21.85
CA ALA A 85 -1.32 5.36 21.35
C ALA A 85 -0.58 4.72 20.18
N PHE A 86 -0.75 3.41 20.00
CA PHE A 86 -0.12 2.63 18.94
C PHE A 86 -1.16 1.92 18.07
N VAL A 87 -1.05 2.05 16.75
CA VAL A 87 -1.82 1.30 15.77
C VAL A 87 -0.89 0.31 15.08
N LEU A 88 -1.01 -0.97 15.40
CA LEU A 88 -0.16 -2.02 14.88
C LEU A 88 -0.89 -2.79 13.77
N VAL A 89 -0.26 -2.92 12.61
CA VAL A 89 -0.84 -3.54 11.43
C VAL A 89 -0.07 -4.80 11.04
N SER A 90 -0.77 -5.91 10.96
CA SER A 90 -0.24 -7.18 10.44
C SER A 90 -1.36 -7.98 9.83
N GLN A 91 -1.31 -8.26 8.53
CA GLN A 91 -2.35 -9.04 7.83
C GLN A 91 -2.65 -10.36 8.56
N SER A 92 -1.64 -11.15 8.87
CA SER A 92 -1.81 -12.42 9.59
C SER A 92 -2.02 -12.25 11.10
N GLY A 93 -1.71 -11.07 11.65
CA GLY A 93 -1.63 -10.84 13.09
C GLY A 93 -0.52 -11.62 13.81
N ALA A 94 0.40 -12.23 13.04
CA ALA A 94 1.45 -13.10 13.55
C ALA A 94 2.86 -12.73 13.02
N SER A 95 3.04 -11.53 12.46
CA SER A 95 4.38 -11.05 12.07
C SER A 95 5.24 -10.91 13.33
N ALA A 96 6.37 -11.61 13.35
CA ALA A 96 7.20 -11.76 14.56
C ALA A 96 7.63 -10.40 15.12
N GLU A 97 8.05 -9.48 14.26
CA GLU A 97 8.52 -8.16 14.67
C GLU A 97 7.37 -7.30 15.21
N THR A 98 6.17 -7.40 14.62
CA THR A 98 5.00 -6.64 15.06
C THR A 98 4.47 -7.14 16.40
N VAL A 99 4.43 -8.46 16.58
CA VAL A 99 4.03 -9.06 17.86
C VAL A 99 5.06 -8.80 18.96
N ASP A 100 6.35 -8.92 18.66
CA ASP A 100 7.41 -8.67 19.63
C ASP A 100 7.47 -7.18 20.06
N ALA A 101 7.09 -6.25 19.18
CA ALA A 101 7.00 -4.81 19.50
C ALA A 101 6.08 -4.51 20.71
N LEU A 102 5.04 -5.33 20.94
CA LEU A 102 4.12 -5.18 22.08
C LEU A 102 4.83 -5.13 23.43
N ARG A 103 5.94 -5.86 23.59
CA ARG A 103 6.73 -5.88 24.83
C ARG A 103 7.41 -4.53 25.13
N TYR A 104 7.67 -3.73 24.12
CA TYR A 104 8.39 -2.46 24.23
C TYR A 104 7.46 -1.24 24.36
N ILE A 105 6.15 -1.45 24.11
CA ILE A 105 5.11 -0.44 24.21
C ILE A 105 4.09 -0.74 25.33
N GLU A 106 4.46 -1.60 26.26
CA GLU A 106 3.62 -2.01 27.38
C GLU A 106 3.10 -0.79 28.17
N GLY A 107 1.80 -0.82 28.47
CA GLY A 107 1.11 0.27 29.20
C GLY A 107 0.57 1.41 28.33
N ALA A 108 0.86 1.43 27.02
CA ALA A 108 0.21 2.34 26.08
C ALA A 108 -0.98 1.66 25.39
N PRO A 109 -2.06 2.39 25.03
CA PRO A 109 -3.17 1.86 24.24
C PRO A 109 -2.73 1.32 22.89
N VAL A 110 -3.20 0.12 22.53
CA VAL A 110 -2.87 -0.57 21.28
C VAL A 110 -4.14 -0.90 20.50
N VAL A 111 -4.19 -0.43 19.25
CA VAL A 111 -5.17 -0.84 18.25
C VAL A 111 -4.48 -1.81 17.29
N ALA A 112 -4.98 -3.04 17.18
CA ALA A 112 -4.53 -4.01 16.20
C ALA A 112 -5.41 -4.00 14.96
N ILE A 113 -4.79 -3.97 13.77
CA ILE A 113 -5.48 -4.16 12.50
C ILE A 113 -4.97 -5.46 11.88
N SER A 114 -5.82 -6.48 11.79
CA SER A 114 -5.46 -7.79 11.23
C SER A 114 -6.66 -8.54 10.65
N ALA A 115 -6.39 -9.58 9.86
CA ALA A 115 -7.47 -10.40 9.28
C ALA A 115 -8.09 -11.39 10.27
N LYS A 116 -7.41 -11.70 11.38
CA LYS A 116 -7.85 -12.72 12.34
C LYS A 116 -7.91 -12.17 13.76
N GLY A 117 -9.09 -12.24 14.38
CA GLY A 117 -9.29 -11.84 15.78
C GLY A 117 -8.67 -12.80 16.81
N ASP A 118 -8.37 -14.03 16.42
CA ASP A 118 -7.68 -15.02 17.25
C ASP A 118 -6.13 -15.00 17.07
N SER A 119 -5.61 -14.04 16.32
CA SER A 119 -4.17 -13.90 16.12
C SER A 119 -3.45 -13.36 17.37
N PRO A 120 -2.15 -13.66 17.53
CA PRO A 120 -1.37 -13.16 18.67
C PRO A 120 -1.44 -11.64 18.84
N LEU A 121 -1.40 -10.87 17.74
CA LEU A 121 -1.50 -9.41 17.77
C LEU A 121 -2.89 -8.95 18.26
N ALA A 122 -3.96 -9.53 17.71
CA ALA A 122 -5.33 -9.15 18.06
C ALA A 122 -5.67 -9.47 19.51
N GLN A 123 -5.17 -10.61 20.04
CA GLN A 123 -5.42 -11.04 21.40
C GLN A 123 -4.66 -10.21 22.46
N ALA A 124 -3.58 -9.55 22.05
CA ALA A 124 -2.76 -8.74 22.96
C ALA A 124 -3.08 -7.24 22.88
N ALA A 125 -3.91 -6.81 21.93
CA ALA A 125 -4.30 -5.42 21.76
C ALA A 125 -5.53 -5.06 22.60
N ASP A 126 -5.70 -3.77 22.93
CA ASP A 126 -6.90 -3.26 23.60
C ASP A 126 -8.13 -3.26 22.66
N VAL A 127 -7.88 -3.05 21.36
CA VAL A 127 -8.90 -3.05 20.32
C VAL A 127 -8.41 -3.79 19.10
N TRP A 128 -9.26 -4.65 18.55
CA TRP A 128 -9.00 -5.29 17.25
C TRP A 128 -9.97 -4.76 16.18
N LEU A 129 -9.41 -4.37 15.03
CA LEU A 129 -10.14 -3.93 13.84
C LEU A 129 -9.87 -4.89 12.68
N PRO A 130 -10.91 -5.48 12.06
CA PRO A 130 -10.75 -6.53 11.04
C PRO A 130 -10.36 -5.99 9.67
N LEU A 131 -9.54 -6.76 8.91
CA LEU A 131 -9.18 -6.49 7.51
C LEU A 131 -10.08 -7.18 6.47
N GLY A 132 -11.13 -7.89 6.94
CA GLY A 132 -12.03 -8.63 6.07
C GLY A 132 -11.70 -10.12 5.94
N PRO A 133 -12.63 -10.90 5.32
CA PRO A 133 -12.65 -12.34 5.45
C PRO A 133 -11.84 -13.10 4.40
N LEU A 134 -11.47 -12.49 3.27
CA LEU A 134 -10.90 -13.23 2.15
C LEU A 134 -9.40 -13.49 2.35
N PRO A 135 -8.95 -14.74 2.12
CA PRO A 135 -7.53 -15.07 2.18
C PRO A 135 -6.76 -14.39 1.05
N ASP A 136 -5.60 -13.86 1.38
CA ASP A 136 -4.67 -13.28 0.41
C ASP A 136 -3.68 -14.33 -0.12
N THR A 137 -2.96 -13.96 -1.17
CA THR A 137 -1.85 -14.73 -1.73
C THR A 137 -0.54 -14.43 -0.97
N PRO A 138 0.53 -15.24 -1.16
CA PRO A 138 1.83 -14.95 -0.54
C PRO A 138 2.41 -13.57 -0.86
N VAL A 139 2.06 -13.02 -2.05
CA VAL A 139 2.34 -11.63 -2.44
C VAL A 139 1.08 -10.82 -2.19
N ALA A 140 1.18 -9.72 -1.47
CA ALA A 140 0.02 -8.97 -0.99
C ALA A 140 -0.83 -8.38 -2.14
N THR A 141 -2.15 -8.56 -2.04
CA THR A 141 -3.15 -7.98 -2.94
C THR A 141 -4.34 -7.44 -2.15
N LEU A 142 -5.25 -8.33 -1.77
CA LEU A 142 -6.47 -8.06 -0.99
C LEU A 142 -6.14 -7.41 0.35
N SER A 143 -5.14 -7.90 1.04
CA SER A 143 -4.76 -7.40 2.36
C SER A 143 -4.18 -5.99 2.29
N TYR A 144 -3.43 -5.66 1.24
CA TYR A 144 -2.87 -4.32 1.09
C TYR A 144 -3.97 -3.27 0.89
N THR A 145 -4.88 -3.48 -0.06
CA THR A 145 -5.97 -2.52 -0.31
C THR A 145 -6.96 -2.45 0.87
N ALA A 146 -7.23 -3.58 1.54
CA ALA A 146 -8.03 -3.59 2.77
C ALA A 146 -7.33 -2.83 3.92
N THR A 147 -6.01 -2.91 4.02
CA THR A 147 -5.23 -2.15 5.03
C THR A 147 -5.30 -0.65 4.76
N LEU A 148 -5.13 -0.22 3.51
CA LEU A 148 -5.31 1.19 3.11
C LEU A 148 -6.71 1.70 3.50
N GLN A 149 -7.75 0.92 3.17
CA GLN A 149 -9.13 1.26 3.49
C GLN A 149 -9.37 1.31 5.01
N ALA A 150 -8.91 0.32 5.76
CA ALA A 150 -9.07 0.25 7.21
C ALA A 150 -8.40 1.45 7.90
N LEU A 151 -7.16 1.77 7.52
CA LEU A 151 -6.43 2.93 8.06
C LEU A 151 -7.08 4.25 7.65
N GLY A 152 -7.60 4.35 6.44
CA GLY A 152 -8.33 5.53 5.99
C GLY A 152 -9.66 5.72 6.74
N MET A 153 -10.42 4.65 6.97
CA MET A 153 -11.64 4.67 7.78
C MET A 153 -11.35 5.00 9.25
N LEU A 154 -10.22 4.53 9.79
CA LEU A 154 -9.73 4.92 11.12
C LEU A 154 -9.43 6.43 11.15
N CYS A 155 -8.79 6.99 10.13
CA CYS A 155 -8.57 8.42 10.03
C CYS A 155 -9.89 9.19 9.96
N ASP A 156 -10.85 8.75 9.17
CA ASP A 156 -12.17 9.39 9.10
C ASP A 156 -12.86 9.42 10.46
N ALA A 157 -12.81 8.31 11.21
CA ALA A 157 -13.38 8.25 12.57
C ALA A 157 -12.66 9.20 13.54
N LEU A 158 -11.33 9.30 13.46
CA LEU A 158 -10.52 10.18 14.33
C LEU A 158 -10.65 11.66 13.99
N LEU A 159 -10.97 11.98 12.74
CA LEU A 159 -10.99 13.36 12.21
C LEU A 159 -12.41 13.89 12.00
N GLY A 160 -13.43 13.03 12.09
CA GLY A 160 -14.81 13.37 11.75
C GLY A 160 -15.00 13.68 10.26
N THR A 161 -14.22 13.01 9.38
CA THR A 161 -14.27 13.14 7.92
C THR A 161 -14.97 11.94 7.28
N ALA A 162 -15.19 12.01 5.96
CA ALA A 162 -15.76 10.91 5.17
C ALA A 162 -15.08 10.85 3.80
N SER A 163 -14.36 9.77 3.51
CA SER A 163 -13.57 9.59 2.29
C SER A 163 -14.26 8.76 1.20
N GLU A 164 -15.58 8.71 1.20
CA GLU A 164 -16.41 8.08 0.16
C GLU A 164 -16.03 6.60 -0.13
N TRP A 165 -15.73 5.79 0.90
CA TRP A 165 -15.22 4.44 0.75
C TRP A 165 -16.12 3.52 -0.10
N ASP A 166 -17.45 3.69 -0.04
CA ASP A 166 -18.38 2.88 -0.83
C ASP A 166 -18.20 3.16 -2.34
N ARG A 167 -17.99 4.42 -2.71
CA ARG A 167 -17.66 4.82 -4.10
C ARG A 167 -16.31 4.24 -4.55
N VAL A 168 -15.30 4.23 -3.68
CA VAL A 168 -14.00 3.63 -3.99
C VAL A 168 -14.12 2.14 -4.30
N GLN A 169 -14.96 1.42 -3.55
CA GLN A 169 -15.22 0.00 -3.77
C GLN A 169 -15.94 -0.27 -5.11
N GLU A 170 -16.86 0.61 -5.50
CA GLU A 170 -17.54 0.54 -6.81
C GLU A 170 -16.55 0.80 -7.95
N LEU A 171 -15.76 1.86 -7.83
CA LEU A 171 -14.76 2.24 -8.82
C LEU A 171 -13.63 1.21 -8.97
N ALA A 172 -13.32 0.43 -7.93
CA ALA A 172 -12.27 -0.57 -8.00
C ALA A 172 -12.54 -1.63 -9.07
N ALA A 173 -13.81 -2.06 -9.24
CA ALA A 173 -14.18 -3.03 -10.28
C ALA A 173 -14.01 -2.41 -11.68
N ASP A 174 -14.48 -1.19 -11.88
CA ASP A 174 -14.34 -0.46 -13.15
C ASP A 174 -12.87 -0.18 -13.50
N VAL A 175 -12.05 0.19 -12.52
CA VAL A 175 -10.60 0.39 -12.73
C VAL A 175 -9.94 -0.89 -13.19
N LEU A 176 -10.20 -2.03 -12.55
CA LEU A 176 -9.64 -3.32 -12.95
C LEU A 176 -10.04 -3.69 -14.38
N GLU A 177 -11.32 -3.57 -14.72
CA GLU A 177 -11.83 -3.93 -16.04
C GLU A 177 -11.24 -3.03 -17.14
N ARG A 178 -11.21 -1.72 -16.93
CA ARG A 178 -10.72 -0.76 -17.93
C ARG A 178 -9.20 -0.78 -18.08
N THR A 179 -8.45 -0.99 -16.99
CA THR A 179 -7.00 -0.90 -17.05
C THR A 179 -6.32 -2.20 -17.44
N ASP A 180 -6.93 -3.36 -17.24
CA ASP A 180 -6.36 -4.67 -17.59
C ASP A 180 -5.87 -4.73 -19.06
N PRO A 181 -6.66 -4.41 -20.10
CA PRO A 181 -6.18 -4.41 -21.47
C PRO A 181 -5.13 -3.30 -21.75
N VAL A 182 -5.12 -2.23 -20.98
CA VAL A 182 -4.11 -1.17 -21.10
C VAL A 182 -2.77 -1.69 -20.61
N VAL A 183 -2.73 -2.22 -19.39
CA VAL A 183 -1.48 -2.71 -18.79
C VAL A 183 -0.96 -3.97 -19.46
N GLU A 184 -1.82 -4.81 -20.05
CA GLU A 184 -1.38 -5.95 -20.88
C GLU A 184 -0.52 -5.48 -22.07
N ARG A 185 -0.95 -4.40 -22.75
CA ARG A 185 -0.19 -3.85 -23.88
C ARG A 185 1.17 -3.30 -23.47
N ILE A 186 1.25 -2.63 -22.32
CA ILE A 186 2.51 -2.01 -21.86
C ILE A 186 3.44 -3.01 -21.16
N ALA A 187 2.92 -4.15 -20.67
CA ALA A 187 3.69 -5.15 -19.97
C ALA A 187 4.88 -5.70 -20.78
N ALA A 188 4.76 -5.75 -22.11
CA ALA A 188 5.87 -6.17 -22.99
C ALA A 188 7.10 -5.26 -22.85
N LYS A 189 6.89 -3.94 -22.70
CA LYS A 189 7.99 -2.99 -22.47
C LYS A 189 8.63 -3.21 -21.09
N PHE A 190 7.80 -3.44 -20.06
CA PHE A 190 8.27 -3.71 -18.69
C PHE A 190 8.91 -5.08 -18.54
N ALA A 191 8.63 -6.04 -19.42
CA ALA A 191 9.30 -7.33 -19.42
C ALA A 191 10.81 -7.24 -19.73
N GLU A 192 11.24 -6.19 -20.42
CA GLU A 192 12.62 -5.99 -20.85
C GLU A 192 13.45 -5.12 -19.88
N VAL A 193 12.82 -4.47 -18.88
CA VAL A 193 13.55 -3.62 -17.94
C VAL A 193 14.39 -4.46 -16.97
N ARG A 194 15.50 -3.88 -16.52
CA ARG A 194 16.48 -4.51 -15.62
C ARG A 194 16.36 -4.04 -14.17
N SER A 195 15.82 -2.86 -13.97
CA SER A 195 15.54 -2.24 -12.68
C SER A 195 14.29 -1.38 -12.80
N LEU A 196 13.66 -1.07 -11.66
CA LEU A 196 12.42 -0.29 -11.64
C LEU A 196 12.42 0.66 -10.44
N ASP A 197 12.09 1.92 -10.68
CA ASP A 197 11.73 2.83 -9.62
C ASP A 197 10.24 3.18 -9.70
N ALA A 198 9.62 3.29 -8.53
CA ALA A 198 8.28 3.81 -8.39
C ALA A 198 8.32 5.12 -7.60
N VAL A 199 7.62 6.14 -8.10
CA VAL A 199 7.70 7.50 -7.54
C VAL A 199 6.30 8.07 -7.33
N GLY A 200 6.04 8.63 -6.14
CA GLY A 200 4.77 9.27 -5.85
C GLY A 200 4.84 10.20 -4.65
N GLY A 201 4.21 11.37 -4.73
CA GLY A 201 4.23 12.38 -3.68
C GLY A 201 3.12 12.18 -2.64
N GLY A 202 3.40 12.53 -1.38
CA GLY A 202 2.43 12.48 -0.30
C GLY A 202 1.80 11.09 -0.13
N PRO A 203 0.46 10.94 -0.18
CA PRO A 203 -0.22 9.64 -0.04
C PRO A 203 0.18 8.62 -1.12
N ALA A 204 0.46 9.08 -2.35
CA ALA A 204 0.86 8.21 -3.45
C ALA A 204 2.25 7.57 -3.24
N HIS A 205 3.04 8.04 -2.29
CA HIS A 205 4.27 7.34 -1.86
C HIS A 205 3.97 5.92 -1.34
N ALA A 206 2.78 5.68 -0.77
CA ALA A 206 2.35 4.32 -0.42
C ALA A 206 2.28 3.41 -1.64
N SER A 207 1.67 3.91 -2.74
CA SER A 207 1.59 3.18 -4.00
C SER A 207 2.97 2.93 -4.61
N ALA A 208 3.87 3.91 -4.52
CA ALA A 208 5.26 3.76 -4.97
C ALA A 208 6.02 2.70 -4.15
N ALA A 209 5.93 2.74 -2.83
CA ALA A 209 6.59 1.78 -1.94
C ALA A 209 6.09 0.35 -2.17
N GLU A 210 4.77 0.17 -2.29
CA GLU A 210 4.17 -1.14 -2.58
C GLU A 210 4.51 -1.64 -3.99
N THR A 211 4.56 -0.76 -4.98
CA THR A 211 4.99 -1.11 -6.34
C THR A 211 6.41 -1.69 -6.35
N ALA A 212 7.32 -1.10 -5.59
CA ALA A 212 8.68 -1.62 -5.47
C ALA A 212 8.71 -3.00 -4.79
N LEU A 213 7.88 -3.23 -3.78
CA LEU A 213 7.76 -4.54 -3.13
C LEU A 213 7.21 -5.58 -4.10
N LEU A 214 6.11 -5.28 -4.79
CA LEU A 214 5.51 -6.14 -5.82
C LEU A 214 6.50 -6.48 -6.95
N ALA A 215 7.30 -5.52 -7.40
CA ALA A 215 8.32 -5.76 -8.42
C ALA A 215 9.44 -6.71 -7.92
N ARG A 216 9.84 -6.59 -6.66
CA ARG A 216 10.82 -7.50 -6.04
C ARG A 216 10.27 -8.91 -5.87
N GLU A 217 9.06 -9.06 -5.36
CA GLU A 217 8.43 -10.34 -5.07
C GLU A 217 7.90 -11.03 -6.34
N GLY A 218 7.18 -10.29 -7.20
CA GLY A 218 6.52 -10.83 -8.38
C GLY A 218 7.43 -10.91 -9.61
N LEU A 219 8.27 -9.90 -9.84
CA LEU A 219 9.12 -9.83 -11.04
C LEU A 219 10.58 -10.16 -10.77
N ARG A 220 10.97 -10.25 -9.48
CA ARG A 220 12.37 -10.47 -9.06
C ARG A 220 13.33 -9.40 -9.58
N LEU A 221 12.81 -8.18 -9.73
CA LEU A 221 13.56 -7.00 -10.14
C LEU A 221 14.14 -6.27 -8.93
N ALA A 222 15.32 -5.65 -9.10
CA ALA A 222 15.74 -4.58 -8.20
C ALA A 222 14.79 -3.40 -8.40
N ALA A 223 14.14 -2.97 -7.34
CA ALA A 223 13.16 -1.89 -7.40
C ALA A 223 13.22 -1.02 -6.14
N THR A 224 12.90 0.26 -6.28
CA THR A 224 12.85 1.23 -5.19
C THR A 224 11.56 2.05 -5.28
N GLY A 225 10.90 2.28 -4.14
CA GLY A 225 9.76 3.20 -4.04
C GLY A 225 10.19 4.45 -3.28
N MET A 226 9.94 5.63 -3.85
CA MET A 226 10.40 6.89 -3.28
C MET A 226 9.35 7.99 -3.34
N GLU A 227 9.47 8.92 -2.40
CA GLU A 227 8.70 10.17 -2.43
C GLU A 227 9.22 11.06 -3.57
N THR A 228 8.32 11.78 -4.26
CA THR A 228 8.67 12.59 -5.45
C THR A 228 9.80 13.58 -5.21
N ARG A 229 9.76 14.33 -4.11
CA ARG A 229 10.79 15.35 -3.85
C ARG A 229 12.13 14.73 -3.49
N GLU A 230 12.13 13.65 -2.71
CA GLU A 230 13.34 12.91 -2.39
C GLU A 230 13.97 12.32 -3.67
N TYR A 231 13.16 11.82 -4.60
CA TYR A 231 13.63 11.28 -5.87
C TYR A 231 14.39 12.32 -6.71
N LEU A 232 13.96 13.58 -6.66
CA LEU A 232 14.59 14.70 -7.38
C LEU A 232 15.94 15.14 -6.77
N HIS A 233 16.26 14.69 -5.56
CA HIS A 233 17.51 15.06 -4.87
C HIS A 233 18.62 14.01 -5.00
N GLY A 234 18.73 13.38 -6.19
CA GLY A 234 19.84 12.49 -6.52
C GLY A 234 19.43 11.21 -7.25
N PRO A 235 18.44 10.43 -6.79
CA PRO A 235 18.06 9.15 -7.42
C PRO A 235 17.76 9.22 -8.92
N LEU A 236 17.24 10.35 -9.41
CA LEU A 236 16.97 10.60 -10.84
C LEU A 236 18.21 10.41 -11.74
N GLU A 237 19.42 10.61 -11.23
CA GLU A 237 20.67 10.42 -11.95
C GLU A 237 20.92 8.96 -12.42
N ALA A 238 20.22 7.99 -11.81
CA ALA A 238 20.34 6.59 -12.20
C ALA A 238 19.51 6.20 -13.43
N VAL A 239 18.62 7.09 -13.88
CA VAL A 239 17.69 6.80 -14.98
C VAL A 239 18.40 6.75 -16.33
N ALA A 240 18.26 5.63 -17.04
CA ALA A 240 18.94 5.37 -18.31
C ALA A 240 18.14 4.34 -19.14
N PRO A 241 18.51 4.08 -20.41
CA PRO A 241 17.89 3.01 -21.20
C PRO A 241 17.94 1.65 -20.52
N GLY A 242 16.81 0.94 -20.50
CA GLY A 242 16.62 -0.33 -19.79
C GLY A 242 16.16 -0.18 -18.34
N PHE A 243 15.88 1.04 -17.92
CA PHE A 243 15.26 1.38 -16.65
C PHE A 243 13.73 1.43 -16.79
N GLY A 244 13.00 0.95 -15.81
CA GLY A 244 11.54 1.08 -15.72
C GLY A 244 11.16 2.11 -14.68
N ALA A 245 10.10 2.86 -14.92
CA ALA A 245 9.55 3.79 -13.95
C ALA A 245 8.02 3.70 -13.89
N ILE A 246 7.46 3.68 -12.68
CA ILE A 246 6.03 3.82 -12.44
C ILE A 246 5.83 5.07 -11.58
N VAL A 247 5.14 6.05 -12.12
CA VAL A 247 4.99 7.38 -11.51
C VAL A 247 3.52 7.62 -11.17
N PHE A 248 3.26 8.08 -9.94
CA PHE A 248 1.91 8.34 -9.43
C PHE A 248 1.73 9.81 -9.13
N GLY A 249 0.81 10.48 -9.79
CA GLY A 249 0.49 11.85 -9.43
C GLY A 249 0.03 12.72 -10.59
N ARG A 250 0.13 14.02 -10.37
CA ARG A 250 -0.40 15.07 -11.26
C ARG A 250 0.76 15.91 -11.83
N ASP A 251 0.69 17.20 -11.74
CA ASP A 251 1.56 18.20 -12.37
C ASP A 251 3.07 17.91 -12.34
N ARG A 252 3.66 17.79 -11.15
CA ARG A 252 5.12 17.57 -11.03
C ARG A 252 5.52 16.15 -11.42
N GLU A 253 4.72 15.18 -11.05
CA GLU A 253 4.93 13.77 -11.38
C GLU A 253 4.77 13.53 -12.89
N ARG A 254 3.82 14.21 -13.54
CA ARG A 254 3.68 14.21 -15.01
C ARG A 254 4.93 14.75 -15.70
N ALA A 255 5.45 15.88 -15.22
CA ALA A 255 6.69 16.45 -15.75
C ALA A 255 7.90 15.51 -15.52
N LEU A 256 7.98 14.88 -14.34
CA LEU A 256 9.01 13.90 -14.03
C LEU A 256 8.93 12.67 -14.94
N ALA A 257 7.72 12.14 -15.18
CA ALA A 257 7.51 11.01 -16.08
C ALA A 257 8.02 11.32 -17.51
N ALA A 258 7.71 12.51 -18.05
CA ALA A 258 8.20 12.94 -19.34
C ALA A 258 9.74 13.09 -19.36
N GLU A 259 10.32 13.63 -18.30
CA GLU A 259 11.77 13.76 -18.14
C GLU A 259 12.46 12.39 -18.12
N MET A 260 11.97 11.43 -17.32
CA MET A 260 12.50 10.05 -17.27
C MET A 260 12.39 9.35 -18.64
N ALA A 261 11.27 9.54 -19.35
CA ALA A 261 11.10 8.99 -20.69
C ALA A 261 12.11 9.60 -21.68
N SER A 262 12.45 10.88 -21.56
CA SER A 262 13.46 11.55 -22.38
C SER A 262 14.88 10.98 -22.17
N PHE A 263 15.16 10.40 -20.99
CA PHE A 263 16.39 9.69 -20.68
C PHE A 263 16.39 8.22 -21.17
N GLY A 264 15.32 7.78 -21.81
CA GLY A 264 15.21 6.45 -22.41
C GLY A 264 14.63 5.38 -21.47
N ALA A 265 14.06 5.76 -20.34
CA ALA A 265 13.33 4.83 -19.47
C ALA A 265 11.99 4.41 -20.08
N VAL A 266 11.53 3.21 -19.72
CA VAL A 266 10.15 2.77 -19.94
C VAL A 266 9.30 3.31 -18.79
N VAL A 267 8.36 4.21 -19.09
CA VAL A 267 7.61 4.94 -18.07
C VAL A 267 6.12 4.71 -18.17
N ALA A 268 5.47 4.36 -17.05
CA ALA A 268 4.02 4.41 -16.87
C ALA A 268 3.66 5.51 -15.87
N LEU A 269 2.69 6.36 -16.22
CA LEU A 269 2.13 7.39 -15.35
C LEU A 269 0.71 7.03 -14.98
N LEU A 270 0.42 6.92 -13.67
CA LEU A 270 -0.91 6.77 -13.13
C LEU A 270 -1.40 8.13 -12.61
N THR A 271 -2.48 8.62 -13.16
CA THR A 271 -3.01 9.96 -12.86
C THR A 271 -4.53 9.99 -12.94
N ASP A 272 -5.14 10.97 -12.28
CA ASP A 272 -6.60 11.19 -12.27
C ASP A 272 -7.00 12.52 -12.94
N THR A 273 -6.10 13.11 -13.72
CA THR A 273 -6.34 14.42 -14.36
C THR A 273 -6.64 14.33 -15.85
N GLY A 274 -6.82 13.13 -16.43
CA GLY A 274 -6.99 12.96 -17.85
C GLY A 274 -5.79 13.54 -18.63
N ALA A 275 -4.59 13.07 -18.31
CA ALA A 275 -3.33 13.71 -18.71
C ALA A 275 -3.11 13.84 -20.22
N GLY A 276 -3.89 13.16 -21.05
CA GLY A 276 -3.69 13.13 -22.50
C GLY A 276 -2.33 12.52 -22.88
N ASP A 277 -1.79 12.90 -24.02
CA ASP A 277 -0.47 12.42 -24.46
C ASP A 277 0.65 13.11 -23.64
N VAL A 278 1.51 12.29 -23.06
CA VAL A 278 2.74 12.70 -22.39
C VAL A 278 3.89 12.00 -23.10
N GLY A 279 4.54 12.67 -24.00
CA GLY A 279 5.51 12.14 -24.97
C GLY A 279 6.39 11.02 -24.41
N GLY A 280 6.25 9.82 -24.99
CA GLY A 280 7.03 8.63 -24.61
C GLY A 280 6.59 7.92 -23.32
N VAL A 281 5.51 8.39 -22.66
CA VAL A 281 4.97 7.83 -21.41
C VAL A 281 3.67 7.06 -21.68
N ASP A 282 3.54 5.89 -21.09
CA ASP A 282 2.28 5.15 -21.10
C ASP A 282 1.39 5.68 -19.96
N VAL A 283 0.31 6.38 -20.31
CA VAL A 283 -0.62 6.98 -19.33
C VAL A 283 -1.74 6.00 -18.97
N ILE A 284 -2.01 5.87 -17.69
CA ILE A 284 -3.11 5.10 -17.12
C ILE A 284 -4.00 6.09 -16.35
N ASP A 285 -5.16 6.40 -16.91
CA ASP A 285 -6.13 7.31 -16.30
C ASP A 285 -6.95 6.59 -15.23
N LEU A 286 -7.01 7.20 -14.04
CA LEU A 286 -7.78 6.75 -12.91
C LEU A 286 -8.94 7.71 -12.61
N PRO A 287 -10.02 7.25 -11.98
CA PRO A 287 -11.07 8.15 -11.52
C PRO A 287 -10.57 8.99 -10.33
N GLU A 288 -11.03 10.25 -10.27
CA GLU A 288 -10.75 11.12 -9.13
C GLU A 288 -11.55 10.66 -7.90
N VAL A 289 -10.85 10.52 -6.79
CA VAL A 289 -11.38 10.19 -5.47
C VAL A 289 -10.68 11.04 -4.41
N PRO A 290 -11.22 11.13 -3.16
CA PRO A 290 -10.49 11.75 -2.06
C PRO A 290 -9.06 11.20 -1.96
N TRP A 291 -8.08 12.08 -1.81
CA TRP A 291 -6.65 11.75 -1.89
C TRP A 291 -6.20 10.66 -0.88
N LEU A 292 -6.89 10.56 0.29
CA LEU A 292 -6.64 9.51 1.28
C LEU A 292 -6.98 8.11 0.74
N ALA A 293 -7.97 8.02 -0.14
CA ALA A 293 -8.43 6.78 -0.73
C ALA A 293 -7.77 6.44 -2.08
N ALA A 294 -7.13 7.42 -2.73
CA ALA A 294 -6.52 7.25 -4.05
C ALA A 294 -5.53 6.07 -4.15
N PRO A 295 -4.68 5.78 -3.15
CA PRO A 295 -3.75 4.64 -3.22
C PRO A 295 -4.44 3.28 -3.41
N VAL A 296 -5.71 3.12 -2.97
CA VAL A 296 -6.49 1.89 -3.21
C VAL A 296 -6.70 1.66 -4.70
N LEU A 297 -7.03 2.71 -5.46
CA LEU A 297 -7.25 2.60 -6.89
C LEU A 297 -5.94 2.61 -7.70
N GLN A 298 -4.93 3.30 -7.21
CA GLN A 298 -3.61 3.40 -7.86
C GLN A 298 -2.88 2.07 -7.94
N ILE A 299 -3.00 1.21 -6.92
CA ILE A 299 -2.26 -0.04 -6.89
C ILE A 299 -2.88 -1.13 -7.79
N LEU A 300 -4.18 -1.05 -8.12
CA LEU A 300 -4.86 -2.07 -8.90
C LEU A 300 -4.24 -2.29 -10.30
N PRO A 301 -4.02 -1.24 -11.14
CA PRO A 301 -3.36 -1.41 -12.42
C PRO A 301 -1.92 -1.90 -12.29
N VAL A 302 -1.23 -1.55 -11.21
CA VAL A 302 0.14 -2.02 -10.94
C VAL A 302 0.17 -3.51 -10.69
N GLN A 303 -0.74 -4.03 -9.88
CA GLN A 303 -0.85 -5.47 -9.63
C GLN A 303 -1.12 -6.24 -10.94
N LEU A 304 -2.00 -5.72 -11.80
CA LEU A 304 -2.24 -6.28 -13.13
C LEU A 304 -0.99 -6.20 -14.03
N LEU A 305 -0.29 -5.07 -14.03
CA LEU A 305 0.96 -4.89 -14.79
C LEU A 305 2.03 -5.89 -14.34
N VAL A 306 2.17 -6.09 -13.02
CA VAL A 306 3.10 -7.07 -12.45
C VAL A 306 2.69 -8.49 -12.87
N GLU A 307 1.40 -8.83 -12.87
CA GLU A 307 0.90 -10.14 -13.31
C GLU A 307 1.22 -10.40 -14.79
N HIS A 308 0.86 -9.47 -15.68
CA HIS A 308 1.14 -9.61 -17.10
C HIS A 308 2.65 -9.67 -17.39
N THR A 309 3.43 -8.83 -16.73
CA THR A 309 4.90 -8.80 -16.88
C THR A 309 5.53 -10.11 -16.39
N ALA A 310 5.08 -10.65 -15.24
CA ALA A 310 5.55 -11.92 -14.71
C ALA A 310 5.29 -13.06 -15.69
N ARG A 311 4.10 -13.11 -16.28
CA ARG A 311 3.74 -14.10 -17.30
C ARG A 311 4.68 -14.03 -18.51
N LEU A 312 4.99 -12.84 -19.02
CA LEU A 312 5.93 -12.64 -20.14
C LEU A 312 7.36 -13.07 -19.78
N ARG A 313 7.74 -12.91 -18.52
CA ARG A 313 9.05 -13.33 -17.99
C ARG A 313 9.10 -14.83 -17.60
N GLY A 314 8.01 -15.58 -17.78
CA GLY A 314 7.93 -16.99 -17.36
C GLY A 314 8.03 -17.18 -15.84
N LEU A 315 7.51 -16.22 -15.06
CA LEU A 315 7.51 -16.25 -13.61
C LEU A 315 6.10 -16.56 -13.07
N THR A 316 6.04 -17.36 -12.02
CA THR A 316 4.82 -17.60 -11.23
C THR A 316 4.89 -16.75 -9.95
N ILE A 317 3.93 -15.81 -9.79
CA ILE A 317 3.84 -14.98 -8.59
C ILE A 317 3.35 -15.84 -7.43
N GLY A 318 3.99 -15.70 -6.26
CA GLY A 318 3.72 -16.49 -5.07
C GLY A 318 4.65 -17.70 -4.90
N GLU A 319 5.39 -18.11 -5.94
CA GLU A 319 6.49 -19.06 -5.80
C GLU A 319 7.75 -18.36 -5.28
N LEU A 320 7.82 -18.24 -3.95
CA LEU A 320 8.95 -17.59 -3.29
C LEU A 320 10.20 -18.48 -3.36
N ARG A 321 11.29 -17.96 -3.93
CA ARG A 321 12.59 -18.65 -4.02
C ARG A 321 13.30 -18.76 -2.69
N ARG A 322 12.99 -17.87 -1.76
CA ARG A 322 13.63 -17.78 -0.45
C ARG A 322 12.56 -17.61 0.60
N GLN A 323 12.47 -18.59 1.49
CA GLN A 323 11.57 -18.58 2.63
C GLN A 323 12.37 -18.31 3.89
N GLN A 324 11.86 -17.41 4.73
CA GLN A 324 12.37 -17.16 6.07
C GLN A 324 11.41 -17.82 7.07
N HIS A 325 11.96 -18.45 8.10
CA HIS A 325 11.16 -19.22 9.06
C HIS A 325 10.95 -18.47 10.40
N ASP A 326 11.61 -17.35 10.58
CA ASP A 326 11.59 -16.49 11.77
C ASP A 326 10.72 -15.23 11.65
N THR A 327 10.05 -15.05 10.52
CA THR A 327 9.19 -13.88 10.26
C THR A 327 7.77 -14.01 10.81
N LYS A 328 7.39 -15.16 11.33
CA LYS A 328 6.08 -15.42 11.93
C LYS A 328 6.23 -16.07 13.29
N VAL A 329 5.40 -15.63 14.26
CA VAL A 329 5.22 -16.36 15.52
C VAL A 329 4.23 -17.51 15.31
N ALA A 330 4.41 -18.58 16.12
CA ALA A 330 3.56 -19.76 16.07
C ALA A 330 2.15 -19.48 16.66
#